data_aae987d83e692857986f8b4692eaa3e1
#
_entry.id   aae987d83e692857986f8b4692eaa3e1
#
_cell.length_a   1.000
_cell.length_b   1.000
_cell.length_c   1.000
_cell.angle_alpha   90.00
_cell.angle_beta   90.00
_cell.angle_gamma   90.00
#
_symmetry.space_group_name_H-M   'P 1'
#
loop_
_entity.id
_entity.type
_entity.pdbx_description
1 polymer ?
#
loop_
_entity_poly.entity_id
_entity_poly.type
_entity_poly.pdbx_seq_one_letter_code
_entity_poly.pdbx_strand_id
1 'polypeptide(L)'
;MEELIYNQTKIPKEQWRYGLRSSAAVGCGWIATYNALRLMGHPADPEELIRYYERQLPLIHGNTGTAIWGPALYFKNRGFPVRAEINMSRFDTLGKTSDVCILFYWWRNGWKLGAHFVCLQYRDGAFVGYNTFRNSTGPDRYGESLEAFLKKRKYFATVLFGIRNRAN
;
A
#
# COMPACT_ATOMS: atom_id res chain seq x y z
N MET A 1 -5.06 19.53 -7.43
CA MET A 1 -4.59 18.13 -7.33
C MET A 1 -4.85 17.66 -5.90
N GLU A 2 -5.67 16.64 -5.71
CA GLU A 2 -5.83 16.04 -4.38
C GLU A 2 -4.51 15.45 -3.93
N GLU A 3 -4.17 15.69 -2.68
CA GLU A 3 -2.84 15.40 -2.13
C GLU A 3 -2.66 13.91 -1.84
N LEU A 4 -1.45 13.36 -2.06
CA LEU A 4 -1.09 12.00 -1.66
C LEU A 4 -1.03 11.91 -0.13
N ILE A 5 -1.42 10.75 0.41
CA ILE A 5 -1.37 10.50 1.86
C ILE A 5 0.00 9.92 2.20
N TYR A 6 0.86 10.73 2.83
CA TYR A 6 2.21 10.33 3.23
C TYR A 6 2.28 9.72 4.62
N ASN A 7 1.29 9.99 5.46
CA ASN A 7 1.29 9.56 6.85
C ASN A 7 -0.15 9.38 7.37
N GLN A 8 -0.59 8.14 7.45
CA GLN A 8 -1.93 7.82 7.94
C GLN A 8 -2.18 8.28 9.39
N THR A 9 -1.13 8.40 10.22
CA THR A 9 -1.31 8.78 11.62
C THR A 9 -1.73 10.25 11.80
N LYS A 10 -1.56 11.06 10.74
CA LYS A 10 -2.01 12.47 10.70
C LYS A 10 -3.47 12.63 10.30
N ILE A 11 -4.13 11.57 9.84
CA ILE A 11 -5.56 11.60 9.53
C ILE A 11 -6.33 11.79 10.85
N PRO A 12 -7.20 12.81 10.96
CA PRO A 12 -8.04 12.99 12.14
C PRO A 12 -8.85 11.72 12.44
N LYS A 13 -8.99 11.35 13.71
CA LYS A 13 -9.63 10.09 14.11
C LYS A 13 -11.08 9.96 13.63
N GLU A 14 -11.75 11.08 13.49
CA GLU A 14 -13.17 11.18 13.08
C GLU A 14 -13.33 11.17 11.55
N GLN A 15 -12.24 11.45 10.84
CA GLN A 15 -12.22 11.48 9.39
C GLN A 15 -11.92 10.07 8.85
N TRP A 16 -12.71 9.63 7.87
CA TRP A 16 -12.50 8.36 7.17
C TRP A 16 -12.36 7.16 8.11
N ARG A 17 -13.40 6.87 8.85
CA ARG A 17 -13.44 5.65 9.68
C ARG A 17 -13.41 4.41 8.81
N TYR A 18 -12.69 3.37 9.26
CA TYR A 18 -12.61 2.08 8.62
C TYR A 18 -13.05 0.99 9.59
N GLY A 19 -14.25 0.48 9.36
CA GLY A 19 -14.95 -0.35 10.36
C GLY A 19 -15.20 0.43 11.64
N LEU A 20 -14.91 -0.18 12.79
CA LEU A 20 -15.06 0.45 14.11
C LEU A 20 -13.83 1.28 14.53
N ARG A 21 -12.77 1.34 13.70
CA ARG A 21 -11.51 2.01 14.03
C ARG A 21 -11.27 3.21 13.12
N SER A 22 -10.30 4.05 13.50
CA SER A 22 -9.88 5.17 12.65
C SER A 22 -8.97 4.68 11.52
N SER A 23 -9.01 5.31 10.36
CA SER A 23 -8.07 5.07 9.26
C SER A 23 -6.62 5.32 9.66
N ALA A 24 -6.37 6.23 10.62
CA ALA A 24 -5.06 6.43 11.22
C ALA A 24 -4.47 5.15 11.85
N ALA A 25 -5.32 4.25 12.34
CA ALA A 25 -4.90 3.00 12.98
C ALA A 25 -4.82 1.82 12.02
N VAL A 26 -5.78 1.67 11.09
CA VAL A 26 -5.94 0.44 10.28
C VAL A 26 -6.13 0.70 8.79
N GLY A 27 -6.03 1.93 8.32
CA GLY A 27 -6.33 2.34 6.95
C GLY A 27 -5.26 2.06 5.90
N CYS A 28 -4.12 1.45 6.23
CA CYS A 28 -2.98 1.33 5.31
C CYS A 28 -3.32 0.70 3.94
N GLY A 29 -4.25 -0.25 3.89
CA GLY A 29 -4.62 -0.93 2.64
C GLY A 29 -5.38 -0.01 1.67
N TRP A 30 -6.42 0.70 2.12
CA TRP A 30 -7.13 1.64 1.27
C TRP A 30 -6.26 2.86 0.90
N ILE A 31 -5.40 3.32 1.83
CA ILE A 31 -4.46 4.43 1.58
C ILE A 31 -3.44 4.04 0.50
N ALA A 32 -2.89 2.83 0.56
CA ALA A 32 -1.98 2.34 -0.48
C ALA A 32 -2.68 2.30 -1.86
N THR A 33 -3.95 1.88 -1.90
CA THR A 33 -4.77 1.88 -3.13
C THR A 33 -5.07 3.29 -3.62
N TYR A 34 -5.43 4.20 -2.70
CA TYR A 34 -5.64 5.62 -3.00
C TYR A 34 -4.41 6.25 -3.65
N ASN A 35 -3.26 6.12 -2.99
CA ASN A 35 -2.01 6.65 -3.50
C ASN A 35 -1.63 6.05 -4.86
N ALA A 36 -1.84 4.74 -5.07
CA ALA A 36 -1.57 4.09 -6.33
C ALA A 36 -2.44 4.62 -7.47
N LEU A 37 -3.74 4.82 -7.25
CA LEU A 37 -4.64 5.44 -8.22
C LEU A 37 -4.18 6.86 -8.57
N ARG A 38 -3.87 7.67 -7.56
CA ARG A 38 -3.43 9.06 -7.75
C ARG A 38 -2.12 9.16 -8.54
N LEU A 39 -1.15 8.30 -8.24
CA LEU A 39 0.12 8.24 -8.95
C LEU A 39 -0.02 7.81 -10.41
N MET A 40 -1.03 7.00 -10.72
CA MET A 40 -1.35 6.59 -12.10
C MET A 40 -2.28 7.58 -12.83
N GLY A 41 -2.64 8.71 -12.20
CA GLY A 41 -3.50 9.74 -12.80
C GLY A 41 -5.00 9.43 -12.78
N HIS A 42 -5.43 8.48 -11.97
CA HIS A 42 -6.84 8.15 -11.82
C HIS A 42 -7.49 8.89 -10.64
N PRO A 43 -8.79 9.20 -10.74
CA PRO A 43 -9.54 9.71 -9.59
C PRO A 43 -9.57 8.67 -8.48
N ALA A 44 -9.54 9.14 -7.24
CA ALA A 44 -9.61 8.29 -6.05
C ALA A 44 -10.42 9.00 -4.97
N ASP A 45 -11.44 8.32 -4.48
CA ASP A 45 -12.28 8.79 -3.37
C ASP A 45 -12.02 7.91 -2.14
N PRO A 46 -11.54 8.48 -1.03
CA PRO A 46 -11.31 7.76 0.21
C PRO A 46 -12.54 7.00 0.72
N GLU A 47 -13.73 7.60 0.64
CA GLU A 47 -14.96 6.97 1.13
C GLU A 47 -15.39 5.79 0.28
N GLU A 48 -15.25 5.89 -1.06
CA GLU A 48 -15.51 4.76 -1.96
C GLU A 48 -14.57 3.60 -1.67
N LEU A 49 -13.28 3.87 -1.48
CA LEU A 49 -12.27 2.86 -1.17
C LEU A 49 -12.54 2.19 0.17
N ILE A 50 -12.87 2.96 1.20
CA ILE A 50 -13.22 2.43 2.51
C ILE A 50 -14.43 1.50 2.40
N ARG A 51 -15.53 1.95 1.78
CA ARG A 51 -16.74 1.13 1.56
C ARG A 51 -16.43 -0.14 0.77
N TYR A 52 -15.54 -0.07 -0.24
CA TYR A 52 -15.12 -1.25 -0.99
C TYR A 52 -14.44 -2.27 -0.09
N TYR A 53 -13.46 -1.87 0.69
CA TYR A 53 -12.70 -2.77 1.55
C TYR A 53 -13.51 -3.31 2.73
N GLU A 54 -14.43 -2.55 3.27
CA GLU A 54 -15.37 -3.03 4.29
C GLU A 54 -16.27 -4.17 3.80
N ARG A 55 -16.58 -4.21 2.49
CA ARG A 55 -17.39 -5.26 1.88
C ARG A 55 -16.59 -6.50 1.46
N GLN A 56 -15.30 -6.37 1.23
CA GLN A 56 -14.50 -7.43 0.58
C GLN A 56 -14.10 -8.58 1.50
N LEU A 57 -13.81 -8.32 2.72
CA LEU A 57 -13.62 -9.33 3.78
C LEU A 57 -13.58 -8.59 5.10
N PRO A 58 -14.66 -8.63 5.82
CA PRO A 58 -14.62 -8.19 7.18
C PRO A 58 -13.93 -9.27 8.01
N LEU A 59 -12.59 -9.29 8.04
CA LEU A 59 -11.99 -9.71 9.28
C LEU A 59 -12.52 -8.72 10.32
N ILE A 60 -13.77 -9.02 10.80
CA ILE A 60 -14.47 -8.21 11.79
C ILE A 60 -14.72 -6.78 11.28
N HIS A 61 -15.39 -6.61 10.10
CA HIS A 61 -15.77 -5.29 9.54
C HIS A 61 -14.61 -4.29 9.45
N GLY A 62 -13.42 -4.72 8.99
CA GLY A 62 -12.26 -3.85 8.86
C GLY A 62 -11.49 -3.59 10.16
N ASN A 63 -11.93 -4.10 11.30
CA ASN A 63 -11.28 -3.85 12.60
C ASN A 63 -9.84 -4.36 12.70
N THR A 64 -9.45 -5.32 11.85
CA THR A 64 -8.09 -5.88 11.78
C THR A 64 -7.31 -5.41 10.56
N GLY A 65 -7.87 -4.47 9.77
CA GLY A 65 -7.24 -3.94 8.56
C GLY A 65 -7.75 -4.61 7.28
N THR A 66 -7.01 -4.42 6.19
CA THR A 66 -7.34 -4.90 4.84
C THR A 66 -6.77 -6.30 4.61
N ALA A 67 -7.55 -7.19 3.98
CA ALA A 67 -7.06 -8.49 3.54
C ALA A 67 -5.85 -8.35 2.59
N ILE A 68 -4.88 -9.27 2.70
CA ILE A 68 -3.61 -9.17 1.96
C ILE A 68 -3.84 -9.01 0.45
N TRP A 69 -4.79 -9.76 -0.12
CA TRP A 69 -5.12 -9.73 -1.55
C TRP A 69 -6.11 -8.61 -1.95
N GLY A 70 -6.64 -7.88 -0.98
CA GLY A 70 -7.65 -6.84 -1.20
C GLY A 70 -7.23 -5.80 -2.27
N PRO A 71 -6.05 -5.19 -2.18
CA PRO A 71 -5.60 -4.24 -3.21
C PRO A 71 -5.48 -4.85 -4.60
N ALA A 72 -4.94 -6.07 -4.72
CA ALA A 72 -4.83 -6.75 -6.00
C ALA A 72 -6.21 -7.03 -6.63
N LEU A 73 -7.18 -7.46 -5.83
CA LEU A 73 -8.56 -7.67 -6.28
C LEU A 73 -9.23 -6.37 -6.69
N TYR A 74 -9.01 -5.28 -5.95
CA TYR A 74 -9.52 -3.96 -6.30
C TYR A 74 -9.11 -3.56 -7.73
N PHE A 75 -7.82 -3.63 -8.03
CA PHE A 75 -7.30 -3.26 -9.34
C PHE A 75 -7.73 -4.23 -10.44
N LYS A 76 -7.67 -5.55 -10.20
CA LYS A 76 -8.13 -6.55 -11.16
C LYS A 76 -9.60 -6.37 -11.56
N ASN A 77 -10.49 -6.14 -10.58
CA ASN A 77 -11.91 -5.96 -10.82
C ASN A 77 -12.23 -4.67 -11.61
N ARG A 78 -11.26 -3.74 -11.68
CA ARG A 78 -11.35 -2.51 -12.48
C ARG A 78 -10.55 -2.57 -13.78
N GLY A 79 -10.09 -3.76 -14.18
CA GLY A 79 -9.43 -3.99 -15.46
C GLY A 79 -7.95 -3.57 -15.52
N PHE A 80 -7.31 -3.30 -14.37
CA PHE A 80 -5.88 -3.05 -14.35
C PHE A 80 -5.08 -4.36 -14.42
N PRO A 81 -4.02 -4.44 -15.24
CA PRO A 81 -3.09 -5.56 -15.18
C PRO A 81 -2.36 -5.58 -13.84
N VAL A 82 -2.48 -6.71 -13.12
CA VAL A 82 -1.85 -6.91 -11.80
C VAL A 82 -1.04 -8.18 -11.81
N ARG A 83 0.20 -8.11 -11.34
CA ARG A 83 1.06 -9.26 -11.05
C ARG A 83 1.38 -9.28 -9.56
N ALA A 84 1.36 -10.47 -8.97
CA ALA A 84 1.77 -10.69 -7.59
C ALA A 84 3.07 -11.47 -7.53
N GLU A 85 3.95 -11.11 -6.62
CA GLU A 85 5.21 -11.79 -6.36
C GLU A 85 5.41 -11.95 -4.85
N ILE A 86 5.86 -13.13 -4.43
CA ILE A 86 6.20 -13.45 -3.05
C ILE A 86 7.69 -13.71 -2.85
N ASN A 87 8.41 -13.99 -3.95
CA ASN A 87 9.85 -14.17 -3.90
C ASN A 87 10.54 -12.80 -3.92
N MET A 88 11.12 -12.44 -2.79
CA MET A 88 11.74 -11.13 -2.58
C MET A 88 12.86 -10.83 -3.61
N SER A 89 13.58 -11.84 -4.09
CA SER A 89 14.63 -11.66 -5.12
C SER A 89 14.10 -11.18 -6.49
N ARG A 90 12.78 -11.28 -6.72
CA ARG A 90 12.11 -10.82 -7.94
C ARG A 90 11.40 -9.47 -7.78
N PHE A 91 11.41 -8.91 -6.57
CA PHE A 91 10.70 -7.66 -6.29
C PHE A 91 11.25 -6.49 -7.10
N ASP A 92 12.58 -6.40 -7.23
CA ASP A 92 13.20 -5.32 -8.00
C ASP A 92 12.78 -5.36 -9.48
N THR A 93 12.74 -6.55 -10.08
CA THR A 93 12.30 -6.73 -11.47
C THR A 93 10.82 -6.36 -11.63
N LEU A 94 9.95 -6.86 -10.77
CA LEU A 94 8.53 -6.53 -10.83
C LEU A 94 8.29 -5.04 -10.60
N GLY A 95 8.95 -4.46 -9.60
CA GLY A 95 8.77 -3.06 -9.25
C GLY A 95 9.25 -2.10 -10.35
N LYS A 96 10.38 -2.39 -10.99
CA LYS A 96 10.92 -1.58 -12.09
C LYS A 96 10.10 -1.66 -13.37
N THR A 97 9.29 -2.70 -13.54
CA THR A 97 8.44 -2.91 -14.73
C THR A 97 6.97 -2.58 -14.51
N SER A 98 6.61 -2.07 -13.34
CA SER A 98 5.25 -1.65 -12.97
C SER A 98 5.15 -0.13 -12.89
N ASP A 99 3.98 0.44 -13.17
CA ASP A 99 3.77 1.89 -13.03
C ASP A 99 3.70 2.28 -11.56
N VAL A 100 3.07 1.43 -10.75
CA VAL A 100 3.07 1.50 -9.28
C VAL A 100 3.06 0.11 -8.69
N CYS A 101 3.47 0.00 -7.44
CA CYS A 101 3.37 -1.24 -6.67
C CYS A 101 2.65 -1.00 -5.35
N ILE A 102 2.03 -2.06 -4.83
CA ILE A 102 1.58 -2.11 -3.43
C ILE A 102 2.34 -3.24 -2.76
N LEU A 103 3.11 -2.88 -1.74
CA LEU A 103 3.88 -3.80 -0.93
C LEU A 103 3.12 -4.08 0.36
N PHE A 104 2.94 -5.35 0.67
CA PHE A 104 2.53 -5.83 1.99
C PHE A 104 3.71 -6.47 2.70
N TYR A 105 3.87 -6.21 4.01
CA TYR A 105 4.89 -6.85 4.83
C TYR A 105 4.48 -6.91 6.30
N TRP A 106 5.05 -7.89 7.01
CA TRP A 106 5.05 -7.95 8.46
C TRP A 106 6.35 -7.40 9.02
N TRP A 107 6.26 -6.77 10.19
CA TRP A 107 7.40 -6.27 10.93
C TRP A 107 7.30 -6.67 12.40
N ARG A 108 8.46 -6.81 13.05
CA ARG A 108 8.57 -7.06 14.49
C ARG A 108 9.48 -6.02 15.11
N ASN A 109 9.08 -5.52 16.26
CA ASN A 109 9.91 -4.64 17.12
C ASN A 109 9.73 -5.08 18.58
N GLY A 110 10.70 -5.83 19.10
CA GLY A 110 10.58 -6.53 20.38
C GLY A 110 9.37 -7.48 20.38
N TRP A 111 8.47 -7.30 21.31
CA TRP A 111 7.24 -8.07 21.44
C TRP A 111 6.09 -7.56 20.53
N LYS A 112 6.26 -6.43 19.89
CA LYS A 112 5.24 -5.86 19.00
C LYS A 112 5.37 -6.48 17.61
N LEU A 113 4.25 -6.99 17.11
CA LEU A 113 4.08 -7.48 15.76
C LEU A 113 3.06 -6.61 15.04
N GLY A 114 3.33 -6.27 13.79
CA GLY A 114 2.39 -5.52 12.96
C GLY A 114 2.57 -5.83 11.49
N ALA A 115 1.55 -5.47 10.72
CA ALA A 115 1.56 -5.57 9.27
C ALA A 115 1.28 -4.20 8.66
N HIS A 116 1.73 -3.98 7.44
CA HIS A 116 1.55 -2.71 6.76
C HIS A 116 1.44 -2.87 5.25
N PHE A 117 0.66 -1.98 4.64
CA PHE A 117 0.62 -1.76 3.20
C PHE A 117 1.27 -0.43 2.86
N VAL A 118 2.10 -0.43 1.83
CA VAL A 118 2.76 0.78 1.30
C VAL A 118 2.58 0.84 -0.20
N CYS A 119 2.20 2.00 -0.72
CA CYS A 119 2.29 2.27 -2.14
C CYS A 119 3.73 2.62 -2.50
N LEU A 120 4.26 2.03 -3.57
CA LEU A 120 5.63 2.21 -4.05
C LEU A 120 5.63 2.60 -5.52
N GLN A 121 6.63 3.37 -5.91
CA GLN A 121 6.96 3.64 -7.30
C GLN A 121 8.48 3.55 -7.49
N TYR A 122 8.93 3.00 -8.62
CA TYR A 122 10.33 3.11 -9.03
C TYR A 122 10.48 4.34 -9.93
N ARG A 123 11.22 5.35 -9.47
CA ARG A 123 11.48 6.58 -10.21
C ARG A 123 12.85 7.14 -9.85
N ASP A 124 13.48 7.83 -10.79
CA ASP A 124 14.77 8.48 -10.59
C ASP A 124 15.82 7.54 -10.00
N GLY A 125 15.86 6.27 -10.48
CA GLY A 125 16.81 5.26 -10.07
C GLY A 125 16.58 4.66 -8.69
N ALA A 126 15.43 4.91 -8.05
CA ALA A 126 15.14 4.37 -6.71
C ALA A 126 13.68 3.99 -6.51
N PHE A 127 13.44 3.08 -5.59
CA PHE A 127 12.11 2.85 -5.02
C PHE A 127 11.76 3.96 -4.05
N VAL A 128 10.53 4.46 -4.17
CA VAL A 128 9.98 5.52 -3.35
C VAL A 128 8.66 5.04 -2.76
N GLY A 129 8.52 5.14 -1.44
CA GLY A 129 7.34 4.70 -0.69
C GLY A 129 6.48 5.86 -0.22
N TYR A 130 5.17 5.63 -0.20
CA TYR A 130 4.15 6.59 0.24
C TYR A 130 3.38 5.98 1.40
N ASN A 131 3.26 6.68 2.51
CA ASN A 131 2.73 6.21 3.79
C ASN A 131 3.58 5.08 4.41
N THR A 132 4.90 5.25 4.41
CA THR A 132 5.84 4.24 4.90
C THR A 132 5.98 4.24 6.41
N PHE A 133 6.22 5.41 7.00
CA PHE A 133 6.55 5.56 8.43
C PHE A 133 5.59 6.52 9.12
N ARG A 134 5.50 6.38 10.45
CA ARG A 134 4.67 7.27 11.29
C ARG A 134 5.15 8.72 11.33
N ASN A 135 6.37 8.98 10.93
CA ASN A 135 6.98 10.30 10.86
C ASN A 135 7.20 10.82 9.44
N SER A 136 6.69 10.12 8.41
CA SER A 136 6.82 10.57 7.03
C SER A 136 6.10 11.90 6.84
N THR A 137 6.79 12.82 6.16
CA THR A 137 6.26 14.13 5.75
C THR A 137 6.18 14.30 4.25
N GLY A 138 6.63 13.29 3.52
CA GLY A 138 6.67 13.20 2.06
C GLY A 138 7.01 11.77 1.63
N PRO A 139 7.41 11.57 0.37
CA PRO A 139 7.84 10.27 -0.13
C PRO A 139 9.13 9.81 0.55
N ASP A 140 9.18 8.53 0.95
CA ASP A 140 10.35 7.93 1.59
C ASP A 140 11.19 7.16 0.57
N ARG A 141 12.47 7.48 0.45
CA ARG A 141 13.39 6.83 -0.48
C ARG A 141 13.92 5.52 0.10
N TYR A 142 13.73 4.40 -0.61
CA TYR A 142 14.18 3.06 -0.20
C TYR A 142 15.54 2.69 -0.80
N GLY A 143 15.98 3.39 -1.84
CA GLY A 143 17.18 3.10 -2.61
C GLY A 143 16.89 2.31 -3.89
N GLU A 144 17.95 1.82 -4.54
CA GLU A 144 17.88 1.19 -5.86
C GLU A 144 17.32 -0.24 -5.84
N SER A 145 17.35 -0.90 -4.67
CA SER A 145 16.88 -2.26 -4.47
C SER A 145 15.88 -2.35 -3.31
N LEU A 146 14.67 -2.78 -3.65
CA LEU A 146 13.62 -3.07 -2.68
C LEU A 146 13.98 -4.29 -1.83
N GLU A 147 14.57 -5.32 -2.44
CA GLU A 147 15.06 -6.51 -1.74
C GLU A 147 16.05 -6.14 -0.63
N ALA A 148 17.07 -5.31 -0.96
CA ALA A 148 18.07 -4.88 0.01
C ALA A 148 17.46 -4.07 1.16
N PHE A 149 16.51 -3.17 0.84
CA PHE A 149 15.79 -2.40 1.84
C PHE A 149 15.01 -3.31 2.81
N LEU A 150 14.24 -4.27 2.29
CA LEU A 150 13.42 -5.17 3.10
C LEU A 150 14.27 -6.07 4.00
N LYS A 151 15.37 -6.62 3.49
CA LYS A 151 16.33 -7.40 4.26
C LYS A 151 16.96 -6.60 5.40
N LYS A 152 17.40 -5.37 5.11
CA LYS A 152 17.97 -4.46 6.13
C LYS A 152 16.98 -4.16 7.24
N ARG A 153 15.69 -4.02 6.91
CA ARG A 153 14.60 -3.77 7.86
C ARG A 153 14.10 -5.03 8.57
N LYS A 154 14.56 -6.22 8.15
CA LYS A 154 14.10 -7.52 8.66
C LYS A 154 12.58 -7.70 8.54
N TYR A 155 12.00 -7.17 7.45
CA TYR A 155 10.60 -7.38 7.12
C TYR A 155 10.41 -8.79 6.56
N PHE A 156 9.28 -9.41 6.84
CA PHE A 156 9.00 -10.80 6.47
C PHE A 156 7.54 -11.00 6.00
N ALA A 157 7.24 -12.20 5.49
CA ALA A 157 5.96 -12.54 4.88
C ALA A 157 5.49 -11.46 3.89
N THR A 158 6.42 -11.05 3.00
CA THR A 158 6.24 -9.94 2.06
C THR A 158 5.53 -10.40 0.81
N VAL A 159 4.63 -9.55 0.30
CA VAL A 159 3.98 -9.72 -1.01
C VAL A 159 4.06 -8.40 -1.75
N LEU A 160 4.50 -8.43 -2.99
CA LEU A 160 4.53 -7.27 -3.88
C LEU A 160 3.49 -7.43 -4.99
N PHE A 161 2.60 -6.47 -5.12
CA PHE A 161 1.64 -6.36 -6.22
C PHE A 161 2.13 -5.28 -7.17
N GLY A 162 2.59 -5.66 -8.35
CA GLY A 162 2.91 -4.75 -9.44
C GLY A 162 1.66 -4.46 -10.26
N ILE A 163 1.36 -3.19 -10.46
CA ILE A 163 0.16 -2.70 -11.14
C ILE A 163 0.60 -1.88 -12.33
N ARG A 164 0.01 -2.13 -13.49
CA ARG A 164 0.19 -1.31 -14.69
C ARG A 164 -1.08 -0.53 -14.98
N ASN A 165 -0.90 0.64 -15.58
CA ASN A 165 -2.02 1.42 -16.06
C ASN A 165 -2.77 0.64 -17.14
N ARG A 166 -4.05 0.92 -17.30
CA ARG A 166 -4.83 0.35 -18.40
C ARG A 166 -4.30 0.92 -19.72
N ALA A 167 -4.17 0.06 -20.72
CA ALA A 167 -3.97 0.57 -22.08
C ALA A 167 -5.21 1.39 -22.48
N ASN A 168 -4.98 2.59 -22.97
CA ASN A 168 -6.03 3.44 -23.54
C ASN A 168 -6.62 2.79 -24.78
#